data_3afc7f2bd1a9a5fc021c9585f76b8370
#
_entry.id   3afc7f2bd1a9a5fc021c9585f76b8370
#
_cell.length_a   1.000
_cell.length_b   1.000
_cell.length_c   1.000
_cell.angle_alpha   90.00
_cell.angle_beta   90.00
_cell.angle_gamma   90.00
#
_symmetry.space_group_name_H-M   'P 1'
#
loop_
_entity.id
_entity.type
_entity.pdbx_description
1 polymer ?
#
loop_
_entity_poly.entity_id
_entity_poly.type
_entity_poly.pdbx_seq_one_letter_code
_entity_poly.pdbx_strand_id
1 'polypeptide(L)'
;MTVLHTVSDMEQVFPIVEIFHSVQGEGHHTGTSSVFIRFGRCNLRCPWCDTEFDEWEDMTLGQVIDDVSKFDCDRIILTGGEPALQDLPTLCGARGTLGYHISIETNGTVAIPEGIVDWICVSPKDQEYPEVAIRQRVGDELKVGYTGQDLSMYDSLRDGFDHLYLQPCYDESKGVEWNGLNFHETFELVRSRPEWRLSLQTHKWMCVL
;
A
#
# COMPACT_ATOMS: atom_id res chain seq x y z
N MET A 1 -19.76 -17.28 -4.79
CA MET A 1 -19.21 -18.65 -4.98
C MET A 1 -17.88 -18.70 -4.27
N THR A 2 -17.73 -19.54 -3.27
CA THR A 2 -16.46 -19.71 -2.54
C THR A 2 -15.49 -20.45 -3.46
N VAL A 3 -14.46 -19.79 -3.94
CA VAL A 3 -13.39 -20.44 -4.68
C VAL A 3 -12.47 -21.10 -3.65
N LEU A 4 -12.50 -22.42 -3.57
CA LEU A 4 -11.53 -23.17 -2.77
C LEU A 4 -10.23 -23.24 -3.61
N HIS A 5 -9.09 -22.97 -2.98
CA HIS A 5 -7.80 -23.19 -3.61
C HIS A 5 -7.63 -24.64 -4.03
N THR A 6 -7.14 -24.84 -5.24
CA THR A 6 -6.70 -26.16 -5.72
C THR A 6 -5.34 -26.49 -5.14
N VAL A 7 -4.90 -27.75 -5.27
CA VAL A 7 -3.54 -28.14 -4.91
C VAL A 7 -2.51 -27.32 -5.70
N SER A 8 -2.80 -27.02 -6.98
CA SER A 8 -1.93 -26.20 -7.83
C SER A 8 -1.82 -24.76 -7.32
N ASP A 9 -2.91 -24.18 -6.82
CA ASP A 9 -2.89 -22.82 -6.27
C ASP A 9 -2.02 -22.76 -5.00
N MET A 10 -2.06 -23.78 -4.16
CA MET A 10 -1.26 -23.85 -2.93
C MET A 10 0.25 -23.97 -3.20
N GLU A 11 0.65 -24.42 -4.38
CA GLU A 11 2.04 -24.50 -4.84
C GLU A 11 2.50 -23.24 -5.60
N GLN A 12 1.58 -22.29 -5.89
CA GLN A 12 1.93 -21.01 -6.49
C GLN A 12 2.91 -20.26 -5.59
N VAL A 13 3.98 -19.71 -6.20
CA VAL A 13 5.08 -19.06 -5.48
C VAL A 13 4.96 -17.55 -5.56
N PHE A 14 5.23 -16.88 -4.43
CA PHE A 14 5.25 -15.44 -4.28
C PHE A 14 6.58 -14.96 -3.71
N PRO A 15 7.15 -13.85 -4.21
CA PRO A 15 8.35 -13.25 -3.66
C PRO A 15 8.02 -12.50 -2.36
N ILE A 16 8.31 -13.07 -1.21
CA ILE A 16 7.99 -12.49 0.10
C ILE A 16 9.25 -11.93 0.76
N VAL A 17 9.24 -10.65 1.11
CA VAL A 17 10.29 -10.02 1.93
C VAL A 17 10.08 -10.37 3.39
N GLU A 18 8.85 -10.15 3.88
CA GLU A 18 8.48 -10.45 5.27
C GLU A 18 6.96 -10.56 5.44
N ILE A 19 6.54 -11.27 6.48
CA ILE A 19 5.17 -11.32 6.99
C ILE A 19 5.22 -10.99 8.47
N PHE A 20 4.55 -9.92 8.89
CA PHE A 20 4.59 -9.45 10.27
C PHE A 20 3.26 -8.87 10.74
N HIS A 21 3.06 -8.87 12.05
CA HIS A 21 1.87 -8.31 12.70
C HIS A 21 2.22 -6.98 13.37
N SER A 22 1.51 -5.94 13.00
CA SER A 22 1.72 -4.60 13.53
C SER A 22 0.41 -3.78 13.48
N VAL A 23 0.52 -2.46 13.50
CA VAL A 23 -0.60 -1.53 13.29
C VAL A 23 -0.40 -0.79 11.96
N GLN A 24 -1.51 -0.58 11.22
CA GLN A 24 -1.45 0.32 10.06
C GLN A 24 -1.07 1.72 10.53
N GLY A 25 0.02 2.23 10.01
CA GLY A 25 0.57 3.54 10.41
C GLY A 25 0.11 4.71 9.55
N GLU A 26 -0.63 4.46 8.45
CA GLU A 26 -0.94 5.43 7.42
C GLU A 26 -2.41 5.42 7.00
N GLY A 27 -2.88 6.55 6.46
CA GLY A 27 -4.16 6.67 5.78
C GLY A 27 -5.39 6.43 6.65
N HIS A 28 -6.44 5.91 6.01
CA HIS A 28 -7.75 5.75 6.65
C HIS A 28 -7.74 4.77 7.82
N HIS A 29 -7.00 3.69 7.70
CA HIS A 29 -6.96 2.63 8.71
C HIS A 29 -5.84 2.80 9.75
N THR A 30 -5.25 3.99 9.88
CA THR A 30 -4.23 4.28 10.91
C THR A 30 -4.69 3.83 12.28
N GLY A 31 -3.81 3.07 12.98
CA GLY A 31 -4.04 2.53 14.32
C GLY A 31 -4.75 1.17 14.35
N THR A 32 -5.14 0.60 13.19
CA THR A 32 -5.75 -0.74 13.17
C THR A 32 -4.70 -1.85 13.18
N SER A 33 -4.92 -2.86 14.01
CA SER A 33 -4.11 -4.08 14.04
C SER A 33 -4.21 -4.81 12.70
N SER A 34 -3.08 -5.19 12.10
CA SER A 34 -3.04 -5.80 10.78
C SER A 34 -1.83 -6.69 10.60
N VAL A 35 -1.98 -7.75 9.82
CA VAL A 35 -0.87 -8.56 9.32
C VAL A 35 -0.44 -8.00 7.97
N PHE A 36 0.83 -7.67 7.85
CA PHE A 36 1.41 -7.16 6.61
C PHE A 36 2.08 -8.30 5.86
N ILE A 37 1.80 -8.38 4.55
CA ILE A 37 2.53 -9.22 3.61
C ILE A 37 3.31 -8.27 2.70
N ARG A 38 4.63 -8.21 2.89
CA ARG A 38 5.53 -7.37 2.10
C ARG A 38 6.13 -8.18 0.96
N PHE A 39 5.80 -7.79 -0.26
CA PHE A 39 6.32 -8.44 -1.47
C PHE A 39 7.65 -7.85 -1.90
N GLY A 40 8.52 -8.70 -2.44
CA GLY A 40 9.64 -8.29 -3.26
C GLY A 40 9.18 -7.80 -4.63
N ARG A 41 10.11 -7.19 -5.36
CA ARG A 41 9.94 -6.63 -6.71
C ARG A 41 9.02 -5.42 -6.75
N CYS A 42 9.49 -4.40 -7.44
CA CYS A 42 8.70 -3.23 -7.81
C CYS A 42 9.02 -2.85 -9.26
N ASN A 43 8.05 -2.32 -9.98
CA ASN A 43 8.24 -1.79 -11.32
C ASN A 43 8.73 -0.33 -11.32
N LEU A 44 8.87 0.29 -10.14
CA LEU A 44 9.40 1.63 -9.94
C LEU A 44 10.60 1.61 -8.98
N ARG A 45 11.40 2.69 -9.00
CA ARG A 45 12.57 2.90 -8.12
C ARG A 45 12.55 4.32 -7.57
N CYS A 46 11.58 4.61 -6.70
CA CYS A 46 11.41 5.95 -6.14
C CYS A 46 12.63 6.34 -5.30
N PRO A 47 13.20 7.55 -5.50
CA PRO A 47 14.44 7.95 -4.82
C PRO A 47 14.32 8.07 -3.29
N TRP A 48 13.09 8.27 -2.80
CA TRP A 48 12.75 8.37 -1.38
C TRP A 48 12.07 7.10 -0.83
N CYS A 49 12.14 5.98 -1.56
CA CYS A 49 11.55 4.72 -1.10
C CYS A 49 12.27 4.24 0.16
N ASP A 50 11.49 3.97 1.20
CA ASP A 50 11.97 3.47 2.50
C ASP A 50 11.75 1.96 2.65
N THR A 51 11.37 1.29 1.58
CA THR A 51 11.09 -0.16 1.58
C THR A 51 12.20 -0.91 0.87
N GLU A 52 12.82 -1.85 1.55
CA GLU A 52 13.69 -2.86 0.93
C GLU A 52 12.82 -3.92 0.25
N PHE A 53 13.03 -4.12 -1.05
CA PHE A 53 12.25 -5.09 -1.85
C PHE A 53 13.11 -5.82 -2.88
N ASP A 54 14.42 -5.69 -2.81
CA ASP A 54 15.38 -6.33 -3.72
C ASP A 54 15.82 -7.71 -3.22
N GLU A 55 15.64 -8.00 -1.94
CA GLU A 55 15.89 -9.30 -1.33
C GLU A 55 14.57 -9.91 -0.83
N TRP A 56 14.28 -11.13 -1.24
CA TRP A 56 13.05 -11.84 -0.86
C TRP A 56 13.29 -13.35 -0.82
N GLU A 57 12.39 -14.07 -0.17
CA GLU A 57 12.26 -15.51 -0.22
C GLU A 57 11.08 -15.89 -1.10
N ASP A 58 11.25 -16.92 -1.95
CA ASP A 58 10.16 -17.48 -2.72
C ASP A 58 9.34 -18.43 -1.83
N MET A 59 8.14 -17.99 -1.42
CA MET A 59 7.22 -18.75 -0.57
C MET A 59 6.02 -19.25 -1.37
N THR A 60 5.60 -20.49 -1.15
CA THR A 60 4.34 -21.00 -1.71
C THR A 60 3.14 -20.34 -1.04
N LEU A 61 1.98 -20.30 -1.71
CA LEU A 61 0.74 -19.81 -1.10
C LEU A 61 0.44 -20.53 0.23
N GLY A 62 0.68 -21.84 0.28
CA GLY A 62 0.51 -22.63 1.51
C GLY A 62 1.35 -22.09 2.66
N GLN A 63 2.63 -21.80 2.42
CA GLN A 63 3.52 -21.22 3.42
C GLN A 63 3.08 -19.81 3.84
N VAL A 64 2.63 -18.97 2.89
CA VAL A 64 2.09 -17.64 3.21
C VAL A 64 0.87 -17.74 4.11
N ILE A 65 -0.08 -18.62 3.79
CA ILE A 65 -1.28 -18.86 4.62
C ILE A 65 -0.90 -19.37 6.02
N ASP A 66 0.03 -20.31 6.09
CA ASP A 66 0.51 -20.86 7.37
C ASP A 66 1.15 -19.78 8.24
N ASP A 67 1.91 -18.86 7.64
CA ASP A 67 2.57 -17.78 8.37
C ASP A 67 1.57 -16.71 8.83
N VAL A 68 0.62 -16.30 7.99
CA VAL A 68 -0.45 -15.37 8.36
C VAL A 68 -1.31 -15.94 9.49
N SER A 69 -1.62 -17.25 9.45
CA SER A 69 -2.47 -17.92 10.44
C SER A 69 -1.86 -18.00 11.85
N LYS A 70 -0.57 -17.71 12.01
CA LYS A 70 0.08 -17.64 13.34
C LYS A 70 -0.39 -16.42 14.15
N PHE A 71 -0.98 -15.43 13.49
CA PHE A 71 -1.45 -14.20 14.12
C PHE A 71 -2.97 -14.25 14.32
N ASP A 72 -3.42 -13.85 15.50
CA ASP A 72 -4.86 -13.68 15.81
C ASP A 72 -5.34 -12.32 15.27
N CYS A 73 -5.42 -12.21 13.94
CA CYS A 73 -5.81 -10.99 13.24
C CYS A 73 -6.45 -11.34 11.89
N ASP A 74 -7.60 -10.75 11.61
CA ASP A 74 -8.38 -10.97 10.38
C ASP A 74 -8.12 -9.91 9.29
N ARG A 75 -7.27 -8.90 9.57
CA ARG A 75 -6.91 -7.86 8.62
C ARG A 75 -5.55 -8.12 8.01
N ILE A 76 -5.51 -8.17 6.69
CA ILE A 76 -4.27 -8.35 5.92
C ILE A 76 -4.03 -7.11 5.06
N ILE A 77 -2.80 -6.64 5.03
CA ILE A 77 -2.36 -5.56 4.16
C ILE A 77 -1.30 -6.10 3.20
N LEU A 78 -1.62 -6.10 1.92
CA LEU A 78 -0.69 -6.42 0.84
C LEU A 78 0.11 -5.17 0.51
N THR A 79 1.42 -5.22 0.65
CA THR A 79 2.33 -4.08 0.50
C THR A 79 3.70 -4.53 -0.04
N GLY A 80 4.71 -3.69 0.07
CA GLY A 80 6.10 -3.99 -0.24
C GLY A 80 6.62 -3.25 -1.45
N GLY A 81 7.17 -3.94 -2.47
CA GLY A 81 7.48 -3.37 -3.76
C GLY A 81 6.20 -2.90 -4.48
N GLU A 82 5.70 -3.69 -5.42
CA GLU A 82 4.37 -3.45 -5.99
C GLU A 82 3.56 -4.75 -5.93
N PRO A 83 2.60 -4.85 -4.99
CA PRO A 83 1.81 -6.06 -4.80
C PRO A 83 0.90 -6.39 -6.00
N ALA A 84 0.47 -5.39 -6.79
CA ALA A 84 -0.36 -5.63 -7.97
C ALA A 84 0.39 -6.31 -9.13
N LEU A 85 1.69 -6.52 -9.02
CA LEU A 85 2.47 -7.37 -9.95
C LEU A 85 2.28 -8.88 -9.68
N GLN A 86 1.70 -9.23 -8.52
CA GLN A 86 1.49 -10.61 -8.13
C GLN A 86 0.18 -11.17 -8.72
N ASP A 87 0.05 -12.49 -8.71
CA ASP A 87 -1.21 -13.16 -9.05
C ASP A 87 -2.23 -12.98 -7.90
N LEU A 88 -2.86 -11.79 -7.85
CA LEU A 88 -3.85 -11.46 -6.83
C LEU A 88 -5.06 -12.40 -6.83
N PRO A 89 -5.62 -12.86 -7.97
CA PRO A 89 -6.69 -13.85 -7.96
C PRO A 89 -6.36 -15.11 -7.18
N THR A 90 -5.18 -15.69 -7.38
CA THR A 90 -4.73 -16.85 -6.62
C THR A 90 -4.48 -16.49 -5.15
N LEU A 91 -3.76 -15.40 -4.89
CA LEU A 91 -3.42 -14.99 -3.52
C LEU A 91 -4.65 -14.72 -2.66
N CYS A 92 -5.63 -13.99 -3.19
CA CYS A 92 -6.81 -13.53 -2.45
C CYS A 92 -8.02 -14.47 -2.56
N GLY A 93 -7.91 -15.55 -3.35
CA GLY A 93 -9.06 -16.40 -3.69
C GLY A 93 -9.75 -17.06 -2.50
N ALA A 94 -9.03 -17.35 -1.42
CA ALA A 94 -9.59 -17.99 -0.21
C ALA A 94 -10.11 -17.01 0.85
N ARG A 95 -9.97 -15.68 0.65
CA ARG A 95 -10.30 -14.67 1.67
C ARG A 95 -11.68 -14.83 2.29
N GLY A 96 -12.69 -15.04 1.45
CA GLY A 96 -14.09 -15.20 1.91
C GLY A 96 -14.33 -16.46 2.74
N THR A 97 -13.54 -17.51 2.55
CA THR A 97 -13.62 -18.74 3.31
C THR A 97 -12.87 -18.64 4.64
N LEU A 98 -11.75 -17.92 4.66
CA LEU A 98 -10.89 -17.75 5.83
C LEU A 98 -11.32 -16.56 6.70
N GLY A 99 -12.25 -15.71 6.21
CA GLY A 99 -12.75 -14.56 6.96
C GLY A 99 -11.80 -13.35 6.98
N TYR A 100 -10.76 -13.34 6.14
CA TYR A 100 -9.83 -12.23 6.07
C TYR A 100 -10.40 -11.02 5.32
N HIS A 101 -10.15 -9.84 5.87
CA HIS A 101 -10.33 -8.54 5.20
C HIS A 101 -8.98 -8.13 4.59
N ILE A 102 -8.90 -8.06 3.26
CA ILE A 102 -7.66 -7.79 2.53
C ILE A 102 -7.65 -6.36 1.98
N SER A 103 -6.67 -5.59 2.40
CA SER A 103 -6.34 -4.28 1.86
C SER A 103 -5.09 -4.36 0.99
N ILE A 104 -4.98 -3.50 -0.03
CA ILE A 104 -3.79 -3.39 -0.88
C ILE A 104 -3.28 -1.95 -0.91
N GLU A 105 -1.96 -1.80 -0.75
CA GLU A 105 -1.22 -0.55 -0.93
C GLU A 105 -0.48 -0.63 -2.27
N THR A 106 -0.92 0.10 -3.28
CA THR A 106 -0.37 0.03 -4.65
C THR A 106 0.08 1.39 -5.17
N ASN A 107 1.06 1.40 -6.06
CA ASN A 107 1.44 2.60 -6.80
C ASN A 107 0.46 2.94 -7.94
N GLY A 108 -0.51 2.07 -8.21
CA GLY A 108 -1.58 2.27 -9.18
C GLY A 108 -1.20 2.05 -10.64
N THR A 109 0.01 1.58 -10.94
CA THR A 109 0.44 1.35 -12.34
C THR A 109 -0.15 0.09 -12.96
N VAL A 110 -0.69 -0.81 -12.13
CA VAL A 110 -1.37 -2.03 -12.55
C VAL A 110 -2.82 -1.97 -12.07
N ALA A 111 -3.77 -2.31 -12.94
CA ALA A 111 -5.17 -2.38 -12.57
C ALA A 111 -5.44 -3.64 -11.72
N ILE A 112 -6.20 -3.47 -10.65
CA ILE A 112 -6.60 -4.55 -9.75
C ILE A 112 -7.96 -5.08 -10.22
N PRO A 113 -8.15 -6.40 -10.35
CA PRO A 113 -9.43 -6.97 -10.72
C PRO A 113 -10.51 -6.60 -9.68
N GLU A 114 -11.70 -6.24 -10.16
CA GLU A 114 -12.82 -5.84 -9.31
C GLU A 114 -13.18 -6.94 -8.30
N GLY A 115 -13.40 -6.53 -7.05
CA GLY A 115 -13.86 -7.41 -5.99
C GLY A 115 -12.83 -8.42 -5.49
N ILE A 116 -11.53 -8.31 -5.89
CA ILE A 116 -10.49 -9.26 -5.46
C ILE A 116 -9.94 -8.93 -4.07
N VAL A 117 -9.98 -7.68 -3.66
CA VAL A 117 -9.63 -7.18 -2.33
C VAL A 117 -10.79 -6.36 -1.75
N ASP A 118 -10.76 -6.06 -0.45
CA ASP A 118 -11.83 -5.35 0.26
C ASP A 118 -11.54 -3.86 0.39
N TRP A 119 -10.28 -3.43 0.23
CA TRP A 119 -9.84 -2.05 0.29
C TRP A 119 -8.69 -1.80 -0.66
N ILE A 120 -8.79 -0.77 -1.48
CA ILE A 120 -7.74 -0.34 -2.41
C ILE A 120 -7.26 1.04 -2.02
N CYS A 121 -6.01 1.13 -1.57
CA CYS A 121 -5.27 2.38 -1.39
C CYS A 121 -4.31 2.57 -2.57
N VAL A 122 -4.50 3.64 -3.33
CA VAL A 122 -3.60 4.01 -4.43
C VAL A 122 -2.69 5.15 -3.99
N SER A 123 -1.39 4.92 -4.08
CA SER A 123 -0.37 5.93 -3.81
C SER A 123 0.44 6.21 -5.09
N PRO A 124 -0.03 7.12 -5.97
CA PRO A 124 0.62 7.36 -7.25
C PRO A 124 2.04 7.92 -7.08
N LYS A 125 2.90 7.62 -8.05
CA LYS A 125 4.31 8.05 -8.09
C LYS A 125 4.61 8.85 -9.38
N ASP A 126 3.58 9.41 -9.98
CA ASP A 126 3.64 10.12 -11.26
C ASP A 126 4.41 11.44 -11.19
N GLN A 127 4.58 12.02 -9.99
CA GLN A 127 5.50 13.13 -9.80
C GLN A 127 6.97 12.76 -10.06
N GLU A 128 7.35 11.49 -9.80
CA GLU A 128 8.69 10.96 -10.06
C GLU A 128 8.80 10.27 -11.43
N TYR A 129 7.65 9.76 -11.92
CA TYR A 129 7.56 9.00 -13.16
C TYR A 129 6.40 9.50 -14.03
N PRO A 130 6.47 10.72 -14.57
CA PRO A 130 5.36 11.32 -15.33
C PRO A 130 5.00 10.56 -16.61
N GLU A 131 5.90 9.71 -17.10
CA GLU A 131 5.67 8.84 -18.26
C GLU A 131 4.89 7.57 -17.90
N VAL A 132 4.76 7.23 -16.62
CA VAL A 132 4.09 6.02 -16.16
C VAL A 132 2.63 6.29 -15.88
N ALA A 133 1.75 5.65 -16.66
CA ALA A 133 0.32 5.86 -16.52
C ALA A 133 -0.24 5.21 -15.25
N ILE A 134 -1.04 5.96 -14.48
CA ILE A 134 -1.86 5.41 -13.40
C ILE A 134 -3.06 4.68 -14.05
N ARG A 135 -3.10 3.37 -13.86
CA ARG A 135 -4.14 2.46 -14.41
C ARG A 135 -5.25 2.19 -13.40
N GLN A 136 -4.90 2.08 -12.11
CA GLN A 136 -5.87 1.97 -11.03
C GLN A 136 -6.36 3.37 -10.67
N ARG A 137 -7.50 3.75 -11.24
CA ARG A 137 -8.07 5.11 -11.14
C ARG A 137 -9.28 5.20 -10.23
N VAL A 138 -9.66 4.09 -9.63
CA VAL A 138 -10.78 3.96 -8.68
C VAL A 138 -10.35 3.12 -7.49
N GLY A 139 -10.90 3.38 -6.34
CA GLY A 139 -10.58 2.66 -5.10
C GLY A 139 -11.19 3.35 -3.90
N ASP A 140 -10.80 2.93 -2.71
CA ASP A 140 -11.31 3.49 -1.46
C ASP A 140 -10.49 4.71 -1.02
N GLU A 141 -9.18 4.67 -1.25
CA GLU A 141 -8.24 5.69 -0.77
C GLU A 141 -7.23 6.12 -1.86
N LEU A 142 -7.13 7.43 -2.06
CA LEU A 142 -6.02 8.04 -2.79
C LEU A 142 -5.08 8.68 -1.76
N LYS A 143 -3.87 8.14 -1.60
CA LYS A 143 -2.87 8.60 -0.67
C LYS A 143 -1.66 9.15 -1.40
N VAL A 144 -1.59 10.47 -1.53
CA VAL A 144 -0.54 11.16 -2.28
C VAL A 144 0.64 11.47 -1.38
N GLY A 145 1.82 10.92 -1.71
CA GLY A 145 3.09 11.35 -1.13
C GLY A 145 3.44 12.75 -1.61
N TYR A 146 3.54 13.72 -0.70
CA TYR A 146 3.84 15.10 -1.05
C TYR A 146 5.34 15.38 -0.98
N THR A 147 5.87 15.90 -2.09
CA THR A 147 7.29 16.28 -2.24
C THR A 147 7.44 17.72 -2.77
N GLY A 148 6.34 18.50 -2.78
CA GLY A 148 6.32 19.87 -3.32
C GLY A 148 5.60 19.99 -4.68
N GLN A 149 5.00 18.93 -5.20
CA GLN A 149 4.32 18.92 -6.51
C GLN A 149 2.98 19.68 -6.48
N ASP A 150 2.52 20.10 -7.66
CA ASP A 150 1.19 20.69 -7.82
C ASP A 150 0.09 19.63 -7.71
N LEU A 151 -0.80 19.78 -6.73
CA LEU A 151 -1.90 18.83 -6.48
C LEU A 151 -2.95 18.81 -7.58
N SER A 152 -3.00 19.80 -8.48
CA SER A 152 -3.94 19.82 -9.61
C SER A 152 -3.72 18.63 -10.57
N MET A 153 -2.54 18.02 -10.58
CA MET A 153 -2.25 16.82 -11.36
C MET A 153 -3.13 15.62 -10.95
N TYR A 154 -3.68 15.64 -9.73
CA TYR A 154 -4.56 14.58 -9.21
C TYR A 154 -6.06 14.88 -9.39
N ASP A 155 -6.44 16.04 -9.93
CA ASP A 155 -7.85 16.43 -10.08
C ASP A 155 -8.66 15.40 -10.90
N SER A 156 -8.04 14.78 -11.90
CA SER A 156 -8.69 13.76 -12.71
C SER A 156 -8.80 12.38 -12.01
N LEU A 157 -8.12 12.19 -10.88
CA LEU A 157 -8.16 10.94 -10.10
C LEU A 157 -9.11 11.04 -8.91
N ARG A 158 -9.25 12.23 -8.29
CA ARG A 158 -9.96 12.41 -7.01
C ARG A 158 -11.36 11.81 -6.97
N ASP A 159 -12.13 11.97 -8.03
CA ASP A 159 -13.53 11.52 -8.10
C ASP A 159 -13.66 9.98 -8.12
N GLY A 160 -12.55 9.28 -8.30
CA GLY A 160 -12.49 7.82 -8.27
C GLY A 160 -12.28 7.22 -6.88
N PHE A 161 -12.17 8.06 -5.82
CA PHE A 161 -11.81 7.61 -4.48
C PHE A 161 -12.70 8.24 -3.41
N ASP A 162 -13.10 7.44 -2.42
CA ASP A 162 -13.94 7.92 -1.31
C ASP A 162 -13.13 8.74 -0.28
N HIS A 163 -11.83 8.47 -0.16
CA HIS A 163 -10.95 9.11 0.81
C HIS A 163 -9.69 9.66 0.14
N LEU A 164 -9.39 10.94 0.43
CA LEU A 164 -8.21 11.62 -0.11
C LEU A 164 -7.24 11.95 1.01
N TYR A 165 -6.01 11.46 0.91
CA TYR A 165 -4.95 11.70 1.88
C TYR A 165 -3.72 12.33 1.23
N LEU A 166 -3.18 13.33 1.92
CA LEU A 166 -1.90 13.93 1.61
C LEU A 166 -0.91 13.55 2.70
N GLN A 167 0.18 12.91 2.33
CA GLN A 167 1.20 12.41 3.25
C GLN A 167 2.53 13.10 2.97
N PRO A 168 3.12 13.83 3.94
CA PRO A 168 4.45 14.38 3.75
C PRO A 168 5.44 13.25 3.50
N CYS A 169 6.14 13.31 2.39
CA CYS A 169 7.22 12.37 2.11
C CYS A 169 8.38 12.65 3.07
N TYR A 170 8.85 11.61 3.76
CA TYR A 170 10.06 11.68 4.55
C TYR A 170 11.22 11.10 3.75
N ASP A 171 12.22 11.93 3.46
CA ASP A 171 13.41 11.55 2.70
C ASP A 171 14.65 11.69 3.59
N GLU A 172 15.24 10.57 3.99
CA GLU A 172 16.40 10.54 4.86
C GLU A 172 17.61 11.27 4.25
N SER A 173 17.72 11.30 2.93
CA SER A 173 18.79 11.96 2.21
C SER A 173 18.74 13.48 2.29
N LYS A 174 17.56 14.07 2.59
CA LYS A 174 17.31 15.52 2.58
C LYS A 174 17.57 16.21 3.92
N GLY A 175 17.73 15.46 4.99
CA GLY A 175 17.97 16.00 6.33
C GLY A 175 16.71 16.57 7.02
N VAL A 176 16.89 16.95 8.29
CA VAL A 176 15.78 17.31 9.19
C VAL A 176 15.07 18.60 8.77
N GLU A 177 15.82 19.59 8.25
CA GLU A 177 15.25 20.89 7.87
C GLU A 177 14.27 20.73 6.69
N TRP A 178 14.67 20.03 5.63
CA TRP A 178 13.82 19.80 4.48
C TRP A 178 12.57 18.99 4.87
N ASN A 179 12.74 17.91 5.63
CA ASN A 179 11.61 17.08 6.09
C ASN A 179 10.63 17.89 6.95
N GLY A 180 11.14 18.77 7.80
CA GLY A 180 10.33 19.68 8.61
C GLY A 180 9.53 20.68 7.78
N LEU A 181 10.16 21.28 6.76
CA LEU A 181 9.48 22.18 5.82
C LEU A 181 8.42 21.45 5.02
N ASN A 182 8.73 20.28 4.45
CA ASN A 182 7.78 19.49 3.68
C ASN A 182 6.58 19.07 4.52
N PHE A 183 6.79 18.70 5.78
CA PHE A 183 5.72 18.43 6.74
C PHE A 183 4.83 19.65 6.96
N HIS A 184 5.42 20.83 7.18
CA HIS A 184 4.69 22.06 7.41
C HIS A 184 3.88 22.48 6.18
N GLU A 185 4.46 22.40 5.00
CA GLU A 185 3.77 22.70 3.73
C GLU A 185 2.58 21.75 3.51
N THR A 186 2.78 20.46 3.74
CA THR A 186 1.69 19.46 3.66
C THR A 186 0.55 19.79 4.61
N PHE A 187 0.88 20.18 5.85
CA PHE A 187 -0.11 20.59 6.84
C PHE A 187 -0.91 21.83 6.38
N GLU A 188 -0.22 22.86 5.86
CA GLU A 188 -0.89 24.08 5.37
C GLU A 188 -1.77 23.79 4.14
N LEU A 189 -1.35 22.87 3.27
CA LEU A 189 -2.16 22.44 2.13
C LEU A 189 -3.45 21.75 2.59
N VAL A 190 -3.36 20.81 3.52
CA VAL A 190 -4.55 20.13 4.07
C VAL A 190 -5.46 21.13 4.78
N ARG A 191 -4.89 22.08 5.53
CA ARG A 191 -5.66 23.14 6.22
C ARG A 191 -6.44 24.03 5.23
N SER A 192 -5.88 24.27 4.06
CA SER A 192 -6.50 25.13 3.02
C SER A 192 -7.39 24.38 2.03
N ARG A 193 -7.33 23.05 2.01
CA ARG A 193 -8.04 22.17 1.08
C ARG A 193 -8.80 21.06 1.84
N PRO A 194 -10.01 21.35 2.32
CA PRO A 194 -10.75 20.49 3.25
C PRO A 194 -11.15 19.13 2.65
N GLU A 195 -11.04 18.94 1.36
CA GLU A 195 -11.23 17.64 0.69
C GLU A 195 -10.09 16.66 0.99
N TRP A 196 -8.89 17.17 1.33
CA TRP A 196 -7.73 16.35 1.69
C TRP A 196 -7.62 16.19 3.21
N ARG A 197 -7.20 14.99 3.63
CA ARG A 197 -6.88 14.68 5.02
C ARG A 197 -5.37 14.46 5.14
N LEU A 198 -4.81 14.80 6.29
CA LEU A 198 -3.40 14.52 6.57
C LEU A 198 -3.21 13.04 6.91
N SER A 199 -2.32 12.38 6.20
CA SER A 199 -1.77 11.08 6.59
C SER A 199 -0.37 11.27 7.17
N LEU A 200 -0.05 10.51 8.21
CA LEU A 200 1.28 10.45 8.80
C LEU A 200 1.78 9.02 8.80
N GLN A 201 3.09 8.83 8.83
CA GLN A 201 3.71 7.53 9.05
C GLN A 201 3.86 7.29 10.57
N THR A 202 2.74 7.05 11.26
CA THR A 202 2.71 6.98 12.73
C THR A 202 3.53 5.82 13.29
N HIS A 203 3.69 4.73 12.53
CA HIS A 203 4.56 3.60 12.89
C HIS A 203 6.02 4.03 13.11
N LYS A 204 6.54 4.99 12.33
CA LYS A 204 7.91 5.53 12.52
C LYS A 204 8.08 6.24 13.86
N TRP A 205 7.02 6.88 14.37
CA TRP A 205 7.03 7.56 15.66
C TRP A 205 6.95 6.58 16.84
N MET A 206 6.29 5.45 16.61
CA MET A 206 6.16 4.39 17.62
C MET A 206 7.34 3.43 17.61
N CYS A 207 8.28 3.57 16.65
CA CYS A 207 9.41 2.66 16.44
C CYS A 207 8.96 1.20 16.29
N VAL A 208 7.86 0.96 15.58
CA VAL A 208 7.34 -0.36 15.20
C VAL A 208 7.42 -0.56 13.69
N LEU A 209 7.40 -1.83 13.26
CA LEU A 209 7.38 -2.20 11.84
C LEU A 209 6.06 -1.79 11.20
#